data_c0568d858493d9e810b01d05d385e2cc
#
_entry.id   c0568d858493d9e810b01d05d385e2cc
#
_cell.length_a   1.000
_cell.length_b   1.000
_cell.length_c   1.000
_cell.angle_alpha   90.00
_cell.angle_beta   90.00
_cell.angle_gamma   90.00
#
_symmetry.space_group_name_H-M   'P 1'
#
loop_
_entity.id
_entity.type
_entity.pdbx_description
1 polymer ?
#
loop_
_entity_poly.entity_id
_entity_poly.type
_entity_poly.pdbx_seq_one_letter_code
_entity_poly.pdbx_strand_id
1 'polypeptide(L)'
;LVSEIVVTMENNTGKKARTAKLTIKAEGVEGTKVVTIEQASKEDLVVVPYDELVPTEGGSITFTIASNKAWEIIPSTAFLSNIDKTSGTGNEDAIAETVTVTLPANAGAKRAGTLTIKTEFEEYTFTITQNGVIIELEEDPESTTISMPGTGSGMEKTVLIRANKEWKVEVPKEYQSWLKAEALSETELKITTTTTNNLMVNRVGHIIMKTKEVIDGFDGITFDISQGTAFWKEGGADNYVVDEETGYMTLYGSGIVTNYLFKKGRLAFDFESINLTGEDWIEFNMWPNSGNTNFHLHFYANKESNFTCGGSGLNWTQKTFTWTSEQTNVVKKIEFLVVNKEEDSNALVLKLIIDGVEVAVLDNNITDPYATEPGAPVYFRMHTTNKASNFTVKSITWEPVE
;
A
#
# COMPACT_ATOMS: atom_id res chain seq x y z
N LEU A 1 57.33 -1.81 -64.58
CA LEU A 1 56.46 -2.80 -64.06
C LEU A 1 56.32 -2.51 -62.55
N VAL A 2 55.08 -2.20 -62.10
CA VAL A 2 54.73 -2.13 -60.68
C VAL A 2 54.13 -3.46 -60.33
N SER A 3 54.75 -4.21 -59.40
CA SER A 3 54.20 -5.45 -58.88
C SER A 3 53.63 -5.18 -57.51
N GLU A 4 52.39 -5.63 -57.30
CA GLU A 4 51.73 -5.55 -56.03
C GLU A 4 51.85 -6.88 -55.27
N ILE A 5 52.11 -6.80 -53.97
CA ILE A 5 52.13 -7.94 -53.07
C ILE A 5 50.99 -7.76 -52.09
N VAL A 6 50.01 -8.67 -52.15
CA VAL A 6 48.89 -8.69 -51.19
C VAL A 6 49.24 -9.66 -50.07
N VAL A 7 49.18 -9.17 -48.84
CA VAL A 7 49.42 -9.98 -47.64
C VAL A 7 48.07 -10.16 -46.92
N THR A 8 47.61 -11.41 -46.79
CA THR A 8 46.44 -11.75 -46.02
C THR A 8 46.86 -12.31 -44.66
N MET A 9 46.26 -11.81 -43.60
CA MET A 9 46.54 -12.26 -42.25
C MET A 9 45.28 -12.77 -41.59
N GLU A 10 45.40 -13.83 -40.80
CA GLU A 10 44.34 -14.27 -39.89
C GLU A 10 44.26 -13.32 -38.70
N ASN A 11 43.08 -13.22 -38.09
CA ASN A 11 42.87 -12.41 -36.90
C ASN A 11 43.83 -12.82 -35.78
N ASN A 12 44.39 -11.84 -35.09
CA ASN A 12 45.18 -12.11 -33.91
C ASN A 12 44.20 -12.29 -32.71
N THR A 13 43.98 -13.52 -32.30
CA THR A 13 43.16 -13.89 -31.15
C THR A 13 43.91 -13.86 -29.82
N GLY A 14 45.23 -13.60 -29.87
CA GLY A 14 46.08 -13.55 -28.68
C GLY A 14 46.08 -12.19 -28.00
N LYS A 15 46.44 -12.16 -26.72
CA LYS A 15 46.54 -10.96 -25.89
C LYS A 15 47.75 -10.09 -26.17
N LYS A 16 48.72 -10.58 -26.99
CA LYS A 16 49.93 -9.86 -27.38
C LYS A 16 49.94 -9.52 -28.86
N ALA A 17 50.47 -8.35 -29.21
CA ALA A 17 50.77 -8.02 -30.58
C ALA A 17 51.74 -9.05 -31.17
N ARG A 18 51.59 -9.34 -32.44
CA ARG A 18 52.50 -10.26 -33.14
C ARG A 18 53.14 -9.58 -34.34
N THR A 19 54.37 -9.95 -34.61
CA THR A 19 55.19 -9.39 -35.69
C THR A 19 55.62 -10.48 -36.65
N ALA A 20 55.49 -10.22 -37.93
CA ALA A 20 56.03 -11.08 -38.99
C ALA A 20 56.99 -10.27 -39.88
N LYS A 21 58.01 -10.93 -40.44
CA LYS A 21 58.89 -10.32 -41.39
C LYS A 21 58.68 -10.95 -42.77
N LEU A 22 58.37 -10.14 -43.75
CA LEU A 22 58.28 -10.52 -45.14
C LEU A 22 59.63 -10.12 -45.84
N THR A 23 60.35 -11.11 -46.32
CA THR A 23 61.56 -10.88 -47.07
C THR A 23 61.24 -11.00 -48.56
N ILE A 24 61.52 -9.94 -49.32
CA ILE A 24 61.34 -9.85 -50.75
C ILE A 24 62.70 -9.97 -51.44
N LYS A 25 62.83 -10.92 -52.37
CA LYS A 25 63.94 -11.11 -53.23
C LYS A 25 63.56 -11.02 -54.71
N ALA A 26 64.28 -10.38 -55.51
CA ALA A 26 64.11 -10.35 -56.96
C ALA A 26 65.28 -11.08 -57.68
N GLU A 27 64.91 -11.83 -58.70
CA GLU A 27 65.92 -12.55 -59.51
C GLU A 27 66.77 -11.56 -60.29
N GLY A 28 68.11 -11.74 -60.21
CA GLY A 28 69.07 -10.83 -60.89
C GLY A 28 69.35 -9.53 -60.12
N VAL A 29 68.86 -9.34 -58.93
CA VAL A 29 69.16 -8.17 -58.09
C VAL A 29 69.82 -8.64 -56.78
N GLU A 30 71.06 -8.08 -56.53
CA GLU A 30 71.73 -8.33 -55.24
C GLU A 30 70.95 -7.62 -54.09
N GLY A 31 70.71 -8.37 -52.99
CA GLY A 31 70.08 -7.87 -51.79
C GLY A 31 68.66 -8.35 -51.57
N THR A 32 68.15 -8.05 -50.39
CA THR A 32 66.78 -8.38 -49.96
C THR A 32 66.12 -7.18 -49.31
N LYS A 33 64.81 -7.01 -49.53
CA LYS A 33 64.04 -6.03 -48.82
C LYS A 33 63.19 -6.74 -47.74
N VAL A 34 63.30 -6.30 -46.49
CA VAL A 34 62.53 -6.83 -45.39
C VAL A 34 61.45 -5.81 -45.03
N VAL A 35 60.23 -6.26 -45.01
CA VAL A 35 59.07 -5.51 -44.51
C VAL A 35 58.61 -6.16 -43.23
N THR A 36 58.53 -5.38 -42.17
CA THR A 36 57.94 -5.83 -40.88
C THR A 36 56.50 -5.54 -40.91
N ILE A 37 55.69 -6.52 -40.57
CA ILE A 37 54.23 -6.43 -40.46
C ILE A 37 53.88 -6.65 -38.99
N GLU A 38 53.24 -5.67 -38.38
CA GLU A 38 52.78 -5.76 -37.01
C GLU A 38 51.27 -5.88 -37.02
N GLN A 39 50.74 -6.81 -36.21
CA GLN A 39 49.32 -6.98 -36.00
C GLN A 39 49.04 -6.82 -34.52
N ALA A 40 48.15 -5.87 -34.19
CA ALA A 40 47.71 -5.60 -32.83
C ALA A 40 47.11 -6.84 -32.16
N SER A 41 47.17 -6.90 -30.85
CA SER A 41 46.49 -7.91 -30.05
C SER A 41 44.98 -7.74 -30.17
N LYS A 42 44.22 -8.80 -29.92
CA LYS A 42 42.79 -8.68 -29.57
C LYS A 42 42.70 -7.85 -28.29
N GLU A 43 41.73 -6.94 -28.25
CA GLU A 43 41.41 -6.27 -27.00
C GLU A 43 40.78 -7.26 -26.00
N ASP A 44 41.12 -7.12 -24.75
CA ASP A 44 40.65 -7.98 -23.66
C ASP A 44 40.42 -7.10 -22.44
N LEU A 45 39.13 -6.85 -22.14
CA LEU A 45 38.71 -6.16 -20.94
C LEU A 45 37.81 -7.11 -20.14
N VAL A 46 38.24 -7.45 -18.93
CA VAL A 46 37.49 -8.25 -17.99
C VAL A 46 37.40 -7.49 -16.69
N VAL A 47 36.15 -7.26 -16.23
CA VAL A 47 35.88 -6.61 -14.96
C VAL A 47 35.15 -7.60 -14.07
N VAL A 48 35.65 -7.80 -12.84
CA VAL A 48 34.90 -8.49 -11.77
C VAL A 48 34.35 -7.41 -10.86
N PRO A 49 33.06 -7.06 -11.01
CA PRO A 49 32.45 -5.96 -10.27
C PRO A 49 32.29 -6.28 -8.79
N TYR A 50 32.09 -5.24 -7.99
CA TYR A 50 31.55 -5.36 -6.67
C TYR A 50 30.01 -5.46 -6.82
N ASP A 51 29.37 -6.48 -6.25
CA ASP A 51 27.94 -6.79 -6.41
C ASP A 51 27.16 -6.85 -5.07
N GLU A 52 27.82 -6.55 -3.97
CA GLU A 52 27.18 -6.50 -2.65
C GLU A 52 26.62 -5.11 -2.34
N LEU A 53 25.68 -5.06 -1.38
CA LEU A 53 25.13 -3.82 -0.87
C LEU A 53 26.10 -3.18 0.13
N VAL A 54 26.50 -1.94 -0.15
CA VAL A 54 27.37 -1.18 0.77
C VAL A 54 26.57 -0.72 1.98
N PRO A 55 27.06 -0.92 3.22
CA PRO A 55 26.37 -0.47 4.42
C PRO A 55 26.30 1.05 4.53
N THR A 56 25.43 1.55 5.42
CA THR A 56 25.22 2.98 5.68
C THR A 56 26.49 3.71 6.09
N GLU A 57 27.36 3.04 6.85
CA GLU A 57 28.63 3.57 7.35
C GLU A 57 29.65 3.82 6.23
N GLY A 58 29.39 3.31 5.03
CA GLY A 58 30.35 3.35 3.94
C GLY A 58 31.46 2.34 4.11
N GLY A 59 32.66 2.74 3.72
CA GLY A 59 33.86 1.88 3.78
C GLY A 59 34.47 1.66 2.42
N SER A 60 35.47 0.81 2.38
CA SER A 60 36.19 0.49 1.14
C SER A 60 35.65 -0.77 0.50
N ILE A 61 35.33 -0.68 -0.78
CA ILE A 61 34.97 -1.80 -1.65
C ILE A 61 36.07 -2.01 -2.68
N THR A 62 36.21 -3.22 -3.17
CA THR A 62 37.20 -3.56 -4.18
C THR A 62 36.56 -4.27 -5.37
N PHE A 63 37.12 -4.02 -6.55
CA PHE A 63 36.79 -4.77 -7.76
C PHE A 63 38.08 -4.93 -8.58
N THR A 64 38.07 -5.77 -9.61
CA THR A 64 39.28 -6.01 -10.41
C THR A 64 39.05 -5.68 -11.88
N ILE A 65 40.10 -5.16 -12.50
CA ILE A 65 40.16 -4.87 -13.92
C ILE A 65 41.35 -5.62 -14.51
N ALA A 66 41.09 -6.43 -15.51
CA ALA A 66 42.13 -7.04 -16.33
C ALA A 66 42.02 -6.51 -17.75
N SER A 67 43.01 -5.79 -18.25
CA SER A 67 42.98 -5.22 -19.59
C SER A 67 44.39 -5.26 -20.23
N ASN A 68 44.46 -5.56 -21.53
CA ASN A 68 45.66 -5.42 -22.31
C ASN A 68 45.79 -4.05 -23.00
N LYS A 69 44.88 -3.13 -22.74
CA LYS A 69 44.82 -1.75 -23.21
C LYS A 69 44.70 -0.78 -22.05
N ALA A 70 45.10 0.45 -22.31
CA ALA A 70 44.85 1.53 -21.36
C ALA A 70 43.34 1.66 -21.05
N TRP A 71 43.04 1.87 -19.78
CA TRP A 71 41.67 2.01 -19.30
C TRP A 71 41.52 3.22 -18.38
N GLU A 72 40.30 3.72 -18.27
CA GLU A 72 39.91 4.77 -17.34
C GLU A 72 38.61 4.38 -16.63
N ILE A 73 38.36 4.94 -15.44
CA ILE A 73 37.14 4.76 -14.65
C ILE A 73 36.42 6.10 -14.60
N ILE A 74 35.14 6.06 -14.96
CA ILE A 74 34.24 7.21 -14.97
C ILE A 74 33.12 6.97 -13.93
N PRO A 75 33.17 7.65 -12.76
CA PRO A 75 32.09 7.59 -11.79
C PRO A 75 30.91 8.48 -12.21
N SER A 76 29.68 7.99 -12.07
CA SER A 76 28.47 8.76 -12.39
C SER A 76 28.08 9.76 -11.30
N THR A 77 28.62 9.62 -10.09
CA THR A 77 28.24 10.42 -8.92
C THR A 77 29.44 10.74 -8.03
N ALA A 78 29.35 11.85 -7.31
CA ALA A 78 30.42 12.32 -6.44
C ALA A 78 30.78 11.35 -5.30
N PHE A 79 29.78 10.57 -4.77
CA PHE A 79 30.07 9.65 -3.67
C PHE A 79 30.91 8.42 -4.10
N LEU A 80 31.11 8.22 -5.41
CA LEU A 80 31.96 7.18 -5.99
C LEU A 80 33.30 7.74 -6.48
N SER A 81 33.62 8.99 -6.25
CA SER A 81 34.81 9.64 -6.82
C SER A 81 36.11 9.37 -6.07
N ASN A 82 36.07 8.83 -4.85
CA ASN A 82 37.28 8.50 -4.08
C ASN A 82 37.78 7.12 -4.47
N ILE A 83 38.51 7.07 -5.61
CA ILE A 83 39.04 5.86 -6.25
C ILE A 83 40.57 5.92 -6.16
N ASP A 84 41.21 4.86 -5.70
CA ASP A 84 42.66 4.78 -5.55
C ASP A 84 43.40 4.80 -6.90
N LYS A 85 42.76 4.25 -7.94
CA LYS A 85 43.26 4.23 -9.32
C LYS A 85 42.15 4.55 -10.29
N THR A 86 42.17 5.71 -10.92
CA THR A 86 41.18 6.13 -11.92
C THR A 86 41.51 5.72 -13.34
N SER A 87 42.74 5.23 -13.59
CA SER A 87 43.20 4.77 -14.90
C SER A 87 44.40 3.81 -14.76
N GLY A 88 44.65 3.05 -15.81
CA GLY A 88 45.79 2.17 -15.94
C GLY A 88 46.24 2.05 -17.40
N THR A 89 47.49 1.64 -17.61
CA THR A 89 48.05 1.44 -18.96
C THR A 89 47.65 0.10 -19.58
N GLY A 90 47.10 -0.80 -18.74
CA GLY A 90 46.95 -2.21 -19.09
C GLY A 90 48.30 -2.93 -19.19
N ASN A 91 48.27 -4.22 -19.43
CA ASN A 91 49.45 -5.02 -19.68
C ASN A 91 49.15 -6.12 -20.72
N GLU A 92 50.17 -6.52 -21.47
CA GLU A 92 50.01 -7.47 -22.58
C GLU A 92 49.40 -8.83 -22.17
N ASP A 93 49.59 -9.23 -20.91
CA ASP A 93 49.05 -10.48 -20.37
C ASP A 93 47.67 -10.31 -19.73
N ALA A 94 47.11 -9.07 -19.70
CA ALA A 94 45.87 -8.70 -19.05
C ALA A 94 45.79 -9.21 -17.60
N ILE A 95 46.87 -8.95 -16.83
CA ILE A 95 46.90 -9.32 -15.42
C ILE A 95 45.95 -8.42 -14.66
N ALA A 96 45.10 -9.03 -13.84
CA ALA A 96 44.08 -8.31 -13.06
C ALA A 96 44.73 -7.35 -12.04
N GLU A 97 44.26 -6.11 -12.05
CA GLU A 97 44.58 -5.10 -11.07
C GLU A 97 43.39 -4.89 -10.14
N THR A 98 43.68 -4.78 -8.85
CA THR A 98 42.64 -4.43 -7.87
C THR A 98 42.47 -2.92 -7.79
N VAL A 99 41.25 -2.45 -7.83
CA VAL A 99 40.87 -1.06 -7.63
C VAL A 99 40.04 -0.95 -6.37
N THR A 100 40.30 0.06 -5.55
CA THR A 100 39.60 0.34 -4.31
C THR A 100 38.82 1.64 -4.46
N VAL A 101 37.53 1.59 -4.09
CA VAL A 101 36.67 2.77 -3.96
C VAL A 101 36.29 2.94 -2.50
N THR A 102 36.58 4.11 -1.94
CA THR A 102 36.18 4.43 -0.55
C THR A 102 34.93 5.29 -0.56
N LEU A 103 33.85 4.76 -0.02
CA LEU A 103 32.56 5.43 0.07
C LEU A 103 32.44 6.13 1.43
N PRO A 104 32.00 7.38 1.46
CA PRO A 104 31.62 8.04 2.70
C PRO A 104 30.35 7.42 3.29
N ALA A 105 30.10 7.62 4.58
CA ALA A 105 28.83 7.27 5.19
C ALA A 105 27.67 7.95 4.43
N ASN A 106 26.54 7.23 4.34
CA ASN A 106 25.32 7.73 3.73
C ASN A 106 24.27 8.02 4.82
N ALA A 107 24.22 9.26 5.25
CA ALA A 107 23.25 9.71 6.24
C ALA A 107 21.84 9.93 5.66
N GLY A 108 21.69 9.97 4.34
CA GLY A 108 20.41 10.17 3.65
C GLY A 108 19.70 8.86 3.28
N ALA A 109 18.85 8.93 2.29
CA ALA A 109 18.17 7.76 1.72
C ALA A 109 19.13 6.81 1.00
N LYS A 110 18.69 5.56 0.74
CA LYS A 110 19.43 4.60 -0.11
C LYS A 110 19.83 5.26 -1.44
N ARG A 111 21.08 5.10 -1.83
CA ARG A 111 21.60 5.71 -3.06
C ARG A 111 22.30 4.70 -3.94
N ALA A 112 22.32 4.98 -5.23
CA ALA A 112 23.02 4.18 -6.23
C ALA A 112 23.78 5.08 -7.19
N GLY A 113 24.87 4.54 -7.74
CA GLY A 113 25.67 5.18 -8.78
C GLY A 113 26.38 4.11 -9.59
N THR A 114 26.89 4.49 -10.76
CA THR A 114 27.59 3.59 -11.65
C THR A 114 29.07 3.93 -11.76
N LEU A 115 29.89 2.90 -11.94
CA LEU A 115 31.25 3.00 -12.40
C LEU A 115 31.35 2.44 -13.83
N THR A 116 31.83 3.23 -14.76
CA THR A 116 32.08 2.82 -16.13
C THR A 116 33.56 2.70 -16.33
N ILE A 117 34.04 1.50 -16.70
CA ILE A 117 35.40 1.22 -17.10
C ILE A 117 35.43 1.26 -18.61
N LYS A 118 36.30 2.10 -19.17
CA LYS A 118 36.39 2.34 -20.61
C LYS A 118 37.80 2.18 -21.12
N THR A 119 37.93 1.48 -22.22
CA THR A 119 39.12 1.43 -23.05
C THR A 119 38.87 2.21 -24.36
N GLU A 120 39.75 2.08 -25.34
CA GLU A 120 39.54 2.69 -26.67
C GLU A 120 38.32 2.08 -27.40
N PHE A 121 38.03 0.78 -27.20
CA PHE A 121 37.02 0.05 -27.99
C PHE A 121 35.97 -0.67 -27.15
N GLU A 122 36.17 -0.87 -25.86
CA GLU A 122 35.27 -1.60 -24.97
C GLU A 122 34.88 -0.76 -23.76
N GLU A 123 33.69 -1.01 -23.26
CA GLU A 123 33.13 -0.34 -22.09
C GLU A 123 32.39 -1.35 -21.22
N TYR A 124 32.59 -1.28 -19.90
CA TYR A 124 31.88 -2.09 -18.92
C TYR A 124 31.36 -1.19 -17.81
N THR A 125 30.04 -1.26 -17.55
CA THR A 125 29.39 -0.46 -16.52
C THR A 125 28.73 -1.38 -15.49
N PHE A 126 28.89 -1.08 -14.20
CA PHE A 126 28.21 -1.73 -13.12
C PHE A 126 27.74 -0.71 -12.08
N THR A 127 26.71 -1.11 -11.28
CA THR A 127 26.08 -0.25 -10.28
C THR A 127 26.57 -0.60 -8.89
N ILE A 128 26.90 0.43 -8.12
CA ILE A 128 27.16 0.32 -6.68
C ILE A 128 25.98 0.94 -5.95
N THR A 129 25.40 0.17 -5.03
CA THR A 129 24.27 0.60 -4.21
C THR A 129 24.72 0.69 -2.75
N GLN A 130 24.40 1.80 -2.09
CA GLN A 130 24.71 2.02 -0.68
C GLN A 130 23.43 2.26 0.11
N ASN A 131 23.27 1.54 1.23
CA ASN A 131 22.20 1.79 2.18
C ASN A 131 22.28 3.20 2.75
N GLY A 132 21.10 3.72 3.08
CA GLY A 132 20.98 4.97 3.81
C GLY A 132 20.35 4.73 5.17
N VAL A 133 19.49 5.67 5.61
CA VAL A 133 18.67 5.50 6.81
C VAL A 133 17.70 4.34 6.57
N ILE A 134 17.66 3.43 7.52
CA ILE A 134 16.72 2.30 7.53
C ILE A 134 15.70 2.58 8.63
N ILE A 135 14.43 2.64 8.26
CA ILE A 135 13.26 2.61 9.15
C ILE A 135 12.20 1.82 8.39
N GLU A 136 11.94 0.60 8.81
CA GLU A 136 11.05 -0.33 8.09
C GLU A 136 10.33 -1.24 9.07
N LEU A 137 9.27 -1.90 8.62
CA LEU A 137 8.58 -2.93 9.39
C LEU A 137 9.47 -4.16 9.49
N GLU A 138 9.65 -4.72 10.68
CA GLU A 138 10.52 -5.89 10.87
C GLU A 138 9.94 -7.14 10.20
N GLU A 139 8.61 -7.31 10.23
CA GLU A 139 7.93 -8.48 9.65
C GLU A 139 7.82 -8.41 8.11
N ASP A 140 7.76 -7.20 7.53
CA ASP A 140 7.65 -6.99 6.10
C ASP A 140 8.38 -5.69 5.68
N PRO A 141 9.71 -5.77 5.50
CA PRO A 141 10.55 -4.59 5.22
C PRO A 141 10.20 -3.83 3.93
N GLU A 142 9.58 -4.49 2.97
CA GLU A 142 9.18 -3.87 1.69
C GLU A 142 7.81 -3.19 1.79
N SER A 143 7.04 -3.45 2.84
CA SER A 143 5.72 -2.85 3.03
C SER A 143 5.80 -1.49 3.71
N THR A 144 5.08 -0.55 3.15
CA THR A 144 4.82 0.76 3.75
C THR A 144 3.34 0.91 4.17
N THR A 145 2.58 -0.18 4.19
CA THR A 145 1.16 -0.16 4.53
C THR A 145 0.87 -0.96 5.79
N ILE A 146 0.16 -0.35 6.73
CA ILE A 146 -0.28 -0.98 7.96
C ILE A 146 -1.81 -1.01 7.97
N SER A 147 -2.38 -2.21 7.98
CA SER A 147 -3.83 -2.40 8.02
C SER A 147 -4.35 -2.40 9.45
N MET A 148 -5.46 -1.66 9.66
CA MET A 148 -6.19 -1.53 10.91
C MET A 148 -7.63 -1.99 10.72
N PRO A 149 -8.28 -2.59 11.72
CA PRO A 149 -9.70 -2.92 11.63
C PRO A 149 -10.56 -1.66 11.61
N GLY A 150 -11.74 -1.75 11.00
CA GLY A 150 -12.70 -0.65 10.89
C GLY A 150 -13.40 -0.30 12.21
N THR A 151 -13.50 -1.27 13.11
CA THR A 151 -14.18 -1.17 14.40
C THR A 151 -13.71 -2.26 15.37
N GLY A 152 -14.11 -2.19 16.63
CA GLY A 152 -13.91 -3.23 17.64
C GLY A 152 -12.61 -3.11 18.43
N SER A 153 -12.20 -4.21 19.07
CA SER A 153 -11.05 -4.25 20.00
C SER A 153 -9.68 -4.15 19.34
N GLY A 154 -9.61 -4.18 18.01
CA GLY A 154 -8.34 -4.12 17.27
C GLY A 154 -7.96 -2.72 16.78
N MET A 155 -8.58 -1.67 17.35
CA MET A 155 -8.27 -0.27 16.96
C MET A 155 -6.90 0.21 17.46
N GLU A 156 -6.21 -0.59 18.25
CA GLU A 156 -4.80 -0.40 18.62
C GLU A 156 -3.98 -1.56 18.04
N LYS A 157 -2.84 -1.22 17.46
CA LYS A 157 -1.90 -2.18 16.91
C LYS A 157 -0.47 -1.75 17.23
N THR A 158 0.32 -2.66 17.76
CA THR A 158 1.76 -2.46 17.89
C THR A 158 2.46 -3.23 16.78
N VAL A 159 3.37 -2.57 16.08
CA VAL A 159 4.23 -3.15 15.05
C VAL A 159 5.68 -2.99 15.43
N LEU A 160 6.51 -3.97 15.02
CA LEU A 160 7.95 -3.93 15.23
C LEU A 160 8.62 -3.15 14.11
N ILE A 161 9.55 -2.29 14.49
CA ILE A 161 10.32 -1.43 13.61
C ILE A 161 11.78 -1.82 13.67
N ARG A 162 12.37 -2.08 12.51
CA ARG A 162 13.81 -2.19 12.34
C ARG A 162 14.34 -0.84 11.87
N ALA A 163 15.24 -0.26 12.64
CA ALA A 163 15.85 1.03 12.31
C ALA A 163 17.35 1.02 12.66
N ASN A 164 18.15 1.75 11.88
CA ASN A 164 19.57 1.95 12.14
C ASN A 164 19.91 3.33 12.71
N LYS A 165 18.88 4.12 13.02
CA LYS A 165 18.95 5.44 13.64
C LYS A 165 17.82 5.59 14.64
N GLU A 166 18.01 6.39 15.69
CA GLU A 166 16.91 6.79 16.54
C GLU A 166 15.84 7.53 15.75
N TRP A 167 14.58 7.16 15.94
CA TRP A 167 13.47 7.65 15.17
C TRP A 167 12.34 8.21 16.03
N LYS A 168 11.48 8.99 15.42
CA LYS A 168 10.22 9.49 15.94
C LYS A 168 9.14 9.35 14.88
N VAL A 169 7.88 9.40 15.30
CA VAL A 169 6.72 9.35 14.41
C VAL A 169 5.95 10.67 14.49
N GLU A 170 5.47 11.13 13.34
CA GLU A 170 4.60 12.28 13.21
C GLU A 170 3.33 11.88 12.48
N VAL A 171 2.17 12.34 12.99
CA VAL A 171 0.88 12.19 12.30
C VAL A 171 0.51 13.55 11.71
N PRO A 172 0.37 13.69 10.38
CA PRO A 172 -0.06 14.92 9.75
C PRO A 172 -1.42 15.42 10.31
N LYS A 173 -1.58 16.73 10.37
CA LYS A 173 -2.72 17.37 11.05
C LYS A 173 -4.08 16.91 10.54
N GLU A 174 -4.21 16.67 9.25
CA GLU A 174 -5.43 16.22 8.58
C GLU A 174 -5.92 14.85 9.06
N TYR A 175 -5.03 14.00 9.60
CA TYR A 175 -5.39 12.65 10.07
C TYR A 175 -5.58 12.57 11.59
N GLN A 176 -5.16 13.58 12.35
CA GLN A 176 -5.15 13.55 13.84
C GLN A 176 -6.54 13.42 14.46
N SER A 177 -7.61 13.68 13.72
CA SER A 177 -8.99 13.50 14.18
C SER A 177 -9.36 12.03 14.43
N TRP A 178 -8.65 11.09 13.77
CA TRP A 178 -8.96 9.67 13.85
C TRP A 178 -7.75 8.76 13.98
N LEU A 179 -6.54 9.26 13.72
CA LEU A 179 -5.30 8.49 13.74
C LEU A 179 -4.34 9.06 14.77
N LYS A 180 -3.76 8.18 15.58
CA LYS A 180 -2.65 8.48 16.50
C LYS A 180 -1.55 7.45 16.29
N ALA A 181 -0.31 7.87 16.48
CA ALA A 181 0.85 7.00 16.47
C ALA A 181 1.86 7.48 17.51
N GLU A 182 2.48 6.55 18.23
CA GLU A 182 3.50 6.83 19.24
C GLU A 182 4.57 5.75 19.23
N ALA A 183 5.83 6.17 19.43
CA ALA A 183 6.93 5.25 19.65
C ALA A 183 6.90 4.78 21.12
N LEU A 184 6.68 3.50 21.35
CA LEU A 184 6.73 2.90 22.69
C LEU A 184 8.17 2.61 23.11
N SER A 185 9.02 2.28 22.16
CA SER A 185 10.45 2.00 22.34
C SER A 185 11.22 2.33 21.06
N GLU A 186 12.50 1.98 21.02
CA GLU A 186 13.33 2.10 19.80
C GLU A 186 12.90 1.13 18.69
N THR A 187 12.16 0.10 19.04
CA THR A 187 11.74 -0.98 18.13
C THR A 187 10.22 -1.18 18.04
N GLU A 188 9.42 -0.37 18.76
CA GLU A 188 7.97 -0.57 18.82
C GLU A 188 7.22 0.71 18.49
N LEU A 189 6.34 0.62 17.51
CA LEU A 189 5.41 1.66 17.10
C LEU A 189 3.99 1.21 17.41
N LYS A 190 3.28 2.00 18.24
CA LYS A 190 1.85 1.82 18.49
C LYS A 190 1.05 2.74 17.60
N ILE A 191 0.05 2.17 16.94
CA ILE A 191 -0.91 2.87 16.09
C ILE A 191 -2.30 2.70 16.71
N THR A 192 -3.06 3.79 16.79
CA THR A 192 -4.42 3.80 17.32
C THR A 192 -5.33 4.52 16.33
N THR A 193 -6.39 3.86 15.90
CA THR A 193 -7.50 4.51 15.20
C THR A 193 -8.58 4.84 16.22
N THR A 194 -8.83 6.11 16.47
CA THR A 194 -9.67 6.59 17.58
C THR A 194 -11.17 6.60 17.29
N THR A 195 -11.53 6.45 16.02
CA THR A 195 -12.92 6.43 15.57
C THR A 195 -13.17 5.28 14.60
N THR A 196 -14.36 4.73 14.66
CA THR A 196 -14.85 3.73 13.69
C THR A 196 -14.82 4.32 12.27
N ASN A 197 -14.45 3.52 11.29
CA ASN A 197 -14.58 3.91 9.90
C ASN A 197 -16.02 3.63 9.41
N ASN A 198 -16.84 4.66 9.44
CA ASN A 198 -18.24 4.61 9.00
C ASN A 198 -18.41 4.83 7.49
N LEU A 199 -17.34 4.96 6.74
CA LEU A 199 -17.39 5.04 5.28
C LEU A 199 -17.52 3.64 4.66
N MET A 200 -18.01 3.59 3.43
CA MET A 200 -18.20 2.33 2.70
C MET A 200 -16.90 1.80 2.07
N VAL A 201 -15.82 2.54 2.22
CA VAL A 201 -14.47 2.21 1.74
C VAL A 201 -13.46 2.29 2.88
N ASN A 202 -12.33 1.63 2.71
CA ASN A 202 -11.21 1.82 3.62
C ASN A 202 -10.80 3.30 3.59
N ARG A 203 -10.59 3.88 4.76
CA ARG A 203 -9.96 5.20 4.82
C ARG A 203 -8.46 5.05 5.01
N VAL A 204 -7.71 5.89 4.31
CA VAL A 204 -6.26 5.88 4.37
C VAL A 204 -5.79 7.20 4.99
N GLY A 205 -4.87 7.09 5.92
CA GLY A 205 -4.12 8.20 6.48
C GLY A 205 -2.65 7.88 6.47
N HIS A 206 -1.82 8.84 6.77
CA HIS A 206 -0.38 8.68 6.74
C HIS A 206 0.24 8.97 8.10
N ILE A 207 1.32 8.28 8.39
CA ILE A 207 2.28 8.63 9.43
C ILE A 207 3.65 8.81 8.78
N ILE A 208 4.46 9.70 9.33
CA ILE A 208 5.81 9.95 8.82
C ILE A 208 6.79 9.57 9.92
N MET A 209 7.63 8.60 9.62
CA MET A 209 8.71 8.19 10.51
C MET A 209 9.99 8.92 10.13
N LYS A 210 10.51 9.73 11.04
CA LYS A 210 11.70 10.56 10.86
C LYS A 210 12.78 10.15 11.84
N THR A 211 14.01 10.43 11.52
CA THR A 211 15.10 10.36 12.50
C THR A 211 14.96 11.46 13.54
N LYS A 212 15.37 11.19 14.79
CA LYS A 212 15.37 12.22 15.85
C LYS A 212 16.36 13.33 15.53
N GLU A 213 17.55 12.95 15.03
CA GLU A 213 18.50 13.90 14.49
C GLU A 213 18.11 14.27 13.06
N VAL A 214 18.30 15.53 12.69
CA VAL A 214 18.08 15.98 11.32
C VAL A 214 19.21 15.44 10.46
N ILE A 215 18.84 14.70 9.41
CA ILE A 215 19.77 14.16 8.41
C ILE A 215 19.48 14.89 7.10
N ASP A 216 20.48 15.56 6.57
CA ASP A 216 20.32 16.31 5.32
C ASP A 216 19.92 15.38 4.17
N GLY A 217 18.88 15.76 3.43
CA GLY A 217 18.32 14.96 2.35
C GLY A 217 17.42 13.79 2.78
N PHE A 218 17.06 13.69 4.08
CA PHE A 218 16.12 12.68 4.57
C PHE A 218 14.90 13.34 5.22
N ASP A 219 13.75 13.33 4.52
CA ASP A 219 12.50 13.93 4.98
C ASP A 219 11.61 12.97 5.79
N GLY A 220 12.03 11.72 5.92
CA GLY A 220 11.29 10.65 6.59
C GLY A 220 10.72 9.62 5.60
N ILE A 221 10.17 8.55 6.17
CA ILE A 221 9.48 7.48 5.43
C ILE A 221 8.01 7.56 5.79
N THR A 222 7.17 7.63 4.76
CA THR A 222 5.71 7.64 4.91
C THR A 222 5.19 6.22 4.95
N PHE A 223 4.37 5.93 5.96
CA PHE A 223 3.60 4.69 6.06
C PHE A 223 2.12 5.01 5.92
N ASP A 224 1.44 4.24 5.09
CA ASP A 224 0.00 4.31 4.89
C ASP A 224 -0.71 3.50 5.97
N ILE A 225 -1.63 4.12 6.67
CA ILE A 225 -2.49 3.46 7.64
C ILE A 225 -3.85 3.26 7.00
N SER A 226 -4.14 2.02 6.60
CA SER A 226 -5.39 1.64 5.96
C SER A 226 -6.35 1.09 7.01
N GLN A 227 -7.33 1.89 7.43
CA GLN A 227 -8.40 1.42 8.31
C GLN A 227 -9.54 0.84 7.49
N GLY A 228 -9.83 -0.45 7.70
CA GLY A 228 -10.95 -1.15 7.09
C GLY A 228 -12.29 -0.50 7.41
N THR A 229 -13.34 -0.93 6.70
CA THR A 229 -14.71 -0.50 6.97
C THR A 229 -15.28 -1.25 8.18
N ALA A 230 -16.24 -0.64 8.87
CA ALA A 230 -17.00 -1.32 9.90
C ALA A 230 -18.06 -2.29 9.32
N PHE A 231 -18.09 -2.44 8.00
CA PHE A 231 -19.11 -3.20 7.27
C PHE A 231 -18.48 -4.18 6.32
N TRP A 232 -19.17 -5.28 6.03
CA TRP A 232 -18.89 -6.09 4.88
C TRP A 232 -20.08 -6.13 3.93
N LYS A 233 -19.83 -6.30 2.65
CA LYS A 233 -20.84 -6.26 1.60
C LYS A 233 -21.36 -7.66 1.34
N GLU A 234 -22.69 -7.81 1.27
CA GLU A 234 -23.31 -9.06 0.88
C GLU A 234 -23.60 -9.03 -0.63
N GLY A 235 -23.29 -10.13 -1.31
CA GLY A 235 -23.51 -10.24 -2.77
C GLY A 235 -22.25 -10.14 -3.60
N GLY A 236 -22.40 -10.36 -4.90
CA GLY A 236 -21.28 -10.32 -5.86
C GLY A 236 -20.85 -8.90 -6.21
N ALA A 237 -19.69 -8.78 -6.86
CA ALA A 237 -19.11 -7.50 -7.28
C ALA A 237 -20.03 -6.65 -8.18
N ASP A 238 -20.96 -7.29 -8.90
CA ASP A 238 -21.88 -6.63 -9.84
C ASP A 238 -23.10 -5.96 -9.16
N ASN A 239 -23.23 -6.10 -7.85
CA ASN A 239 -24.41 -5.63 -7.11
C ASN A 239 -24.19 -4.31 -6.38
N TYR A 240 -22.99 -3.73 -6.46
CA TYR A 240 -22.69 -2.41 -5.90
C TYR A 240 -21.57 -1.72 -6.67
N VAL A 241 -21.56 -0.40 -6.60
CA VAL A 241 -20.48 0.46 -7.10
C VAL A 241 -20.06 1.39 -5.97
N VAL A 242 -18.76 1.56 -5.81
CA VAL A 242 -18.18 2.55 -4.89
C VAL A 242 -17.61 3.68 -5.72
N ASP A 243 -18.00 4.89 -5.38
CA ASP A 243 -17.42 6.11 -5.92
C ASP A 243 -16.13 6.40 -5.17
N GLU A 244 -14.99 6.40 -5.88
CA GLU A 244 -13.65 6.53 -5.28
C GLU A 244 -13.39 7.95 -4.73
N GLU A 245 -14.05 8.97 -5.25
CA GLU A 245 -13.86 10.36 -4.82
C GLU A 245 -14.64 10.64 -3.52
N THR A 246 -15.87 10.20 -3.44
CA THR A 246 -16.76 10.47 -2.29
C THR A 246 -16.71 9.37 -1.23
N GLY A 247 -16.30 8.17 -1.59
CA GLY A 247 -16.37 6.97 -0.75
C GLY A 247 -17.80 6.44 -0.57
N TYR A 248 -18.77 6.95 -1.32
CA TYR A 248 -20.16 6.52 -1.24
C TYR A 248 -20.38 5.22 -1.99
N MET A 249 -21.32 4.40 -1.49
CA MET A 249 -21.64 3.12 -2.10
C MET A 249 -23.05 3.11 -2.65
N THR A 250 -23.18 2.87 -3.94
CA THR A 250 -24.48 2.61 -4.59
C THR A 250 -24.74 1.11 -4.67
N LEU A 251 -25.87 0.67 -4.17
CA LEU A 251 -26.29 -0.73 -4.09
C LEU A 251 -27.42 -0.99 -5.09
N TYR A 252 -27.29 -2.09 -5.83
CA TYR A 252 -28.24 -2.56 -6.86
C TYR A 252 -28.72 -3.97 -6.54
N GLY A 253 -29.61 -4.13 -5.57
CA GLY A 253 -30.13 -5.45 -5.20
C GLY A 253 -29.19 -6.31 -4.36
N SER A 254 -28.35 -5.69 -3.54
CA SER A 254 -27.50 -6.36 -2.57
C SER A 254 -27.61 -5.74 -1.17
N GLY A 255 -27.04 -6.39 -0.18
CA GLY A 255 -27.07 -5.96 1.20
C GLY A 255 -25.71 -5.49 1.73
N ILE A 256 -25.76 -4.78 2.85
CA ILE A 256 -24.62 -4.48 3.70
C ILE A 256 -24.87 -5.14 5.05
N VAL A 257 -23.85 -5.80 5.58
CA VAL A 257 -23.88 -6.39 6.92
C VAL A 257 -22.87 -5.67 7.78
N THR A 258 -23.30 -5.24 8.96
CA THR A 258 -22.40 -4.62 9.93
C THR A 258 -21.93 -5.64 10.95
N ASN A 259 -20.70 -5.50 11.41
CA ASN A 259 -20.11 -6.32 12.47
C ASN A 259 -20.17 -5.60 13.83
N TYR A 260 -21.08 -4.67 14.01
CA TYR A 260 -21.25 -4.01 15.31
C TYR A 260 -21.79 -4.98 16.36
N LEU A 261 -21.26 -4.86 17.55
CA LEU A 261 -21.91 -5.37 18.74
C LEU A 261 -22.96 -4.34 19.17
N PHE A 262 -24.19 -4.54 18.70
CA PHE A 262 -25.29 -3.65 19.03
C PHE A 262 -25.83 -3.96 20.42
N LYS A 263 -26.01 -2.91 21.22
CA LYS A 263 -26.77 -3.01 22.48
C LYS A 263 -27.96 -2.07 22.38
N LYS A 264 -27.85 -0.97 23.09
CA LYS A 264 -28.79 0.15 23.05
C LYS A 264 -28.06 1.31 22.37
N GLY A 265 -28.79 2.11 21.62
CA GLY A 265 -28.16 3.23 20.93
C GLY A 265 -28.95 3.72 19.74
N ARG A 266 -28.37 4.66 19.06
CA ARG A 266 -28.85 5.24 17.81
C ARG A 266 -28.05 4.69 16.67
N LEU A 267 -28.69 4.00 15.75
CA LEU A 267 -28.13 3.59 14.48
C LEU A 267 -28.70 4.46 13.38
N ALA A 268 -27.86 5.11 12.60
CA ALA A 268 -28.28 5.99 11.52
C ALA A 268 -27.67 5.56 10.19
N PHE A 269 -28.48 5.59 9.15
CA PHE A 269 -28.12 5.42 7.75
C PHE A 269 -28.30 6.75 7.04
N ASP A 270 -27.22 7.32 6.55
CA ASP A 270 -27.23 8.54 5.74
C ASP A 270 -27.17 8.18 4.26
N PHE A 271 -28.08 8.72 3.48
CA PHE A 271 -28.22 8.45 2.05
C PHE A 271 -27.86 9.69 1.22
N GLU A 272 -27.17 9.48 0.11
CA GLU A 272 -27.10 10.45 -0.96
C GLU A 272 -28.39 10.42 -1.79
N SER A 273 -28.84 9.22 -2.13
CA SER A 273 -30.07 9.01 -2.89
C SER A 273 -30.73 7.68 -2.54
N ILE A 274 -32.04 7.68 -2.65
CA ILE A 274 -32.88 6.48 -2.67
C ILE A 274 -33.71 6.57 -3.96
N ASN A 275 -33.61 5.57 -4.84
CA ASN A 275 -34.36 5.45 -6.08
C ASN A 275 -35.11 4.14 -6.10
N LEU A 276 -36.28 4.11 -5.49
CA LEU A 276 -37.19 2.97 -5.52
C LEU A 276 -38.17 3.10 -6.68
N THR A 277 -38.37 2.02 -7.41
CA THR A 277 -39.27 1.94 -8.55
C THR A 277 -40.36 0.89 -8.30
N GLY A 278 -41.58 1.18 -8.74
CA GLY A 278 -42.68 0.24 -8.65
C GLY A 278 -43.05 -0.11 -7.21
N GLU A 279 -43.07 -1.39 -6.89
CA GLU A 279 -43.38 -1.94 -5.56
C GLU A 279 -42.10 -2.36 -4.81
N ASP A 280 -40.92 -1.91 -5.22
CA ASP A 280 -39.65 -2.26 -4.58
C ASP A 280 -39.53 -1.67 -3.18
N TRP A 281 -38.69 -2.26 -2.36
CA TRP A 281 -38.45 -1.82 -1.00
C TRP A 281 -36.98 -1.96 -0.57
N ILE A 282 -36.64 -1.23 0.46
CA ILE A 282 -35.43 -1.43 1.24
C ILE A 282 -35.79 -2.22 2.49
N GLU A 283 -35.03 -3.24 2.79
CA GLU A 283 -35.19 -4.08 3.95
C GLU A 283 -34.07 -3.81 4.96
N PHE A 284 -34.46 -3.48 6.19
CA PHE A 284 -33.56 -3.39 7.33
C PHE A 284 -33.88 -4.51 8.29
N ASN A 285 -32.96 -5.43 8.48
CA ASN A 285 -33.08 -6.54 9.41
C ASN A 285 -32.02 -6.43 10.49
N MET A 286 -32.46 -6.41 11.73
CA MET A 286 -31.61 -6.48 12.91
C MET A 286 -31.78 -7.84 13.57
N TRP A 287 -30.85 -8.75 13.39
CA TRP A 287 -30.90 -10.10 13.92
C TRP A 287 -29.84 -10.28 14.99
N PRO A 288 -30.22 -10.32 16.28
CA PRO A 288 -29.30 -10.76 17.30
C PRO A 288 -28.99 -12.25 17.11
N ASN A 289 -27.73 -12.63 17.22
CA ASN A 289 -27.27 -14.02 17.08
C ASN A 289 -27.95 -15.02 18.04
N SER A 290 -28.64 -14.56 19.06
CA SER A 290 -29.35 -15.37 20.03
C SER A 290 -30.75 -15.82 19.59
N GLY A 291 -31.18 -15.49 18.39
CA GLY A 291 -32.32 -16.11 17.73
C GLY A 291 -33.73 -15.67 18.17
N ASN A 292 -33.87 -14.76 19.11
CA ASN A 292 -35.19 -14.55 19.74
C ASN A 292 -35.86 -13.19 19.53
N THR A 293 -35.16 -12.19 18.96
CA THR A 293 -35.77 -10.87 18.75
C THR A 293 -35.32 -10.29 17.42
N ASN A 294 -36.23 -10.11 16.47
CA ASN A 294 -35.97 -9.50 15.18
C ASN A 294 -36.61 -8.12 15.11
N PHE A 295 -35.79 -7.13 14.70
CA PHE A 295 -36.29 -5.83 14.27
C PHE A 295 -36.30 -5.81 12.76
N HIS A 296 -37.37 -5.39 12.15
CA HIS A 296 -37.54 -5.48 10.72
C HIS A 296 -38.30 -4.26 10.20
N LEU A 297 -37.69 -3.58 9.23
CA LEU A 297 -38.31 -2.52 8.47
C LEU A 297 -38.34 -2.90 7.00
N HIS A 298 -39.55 -3.00 6.44
CA HIS A 298 -39.76 -2.93 5.00
C HIS A 298 -40.21 -1.52 4.63
N PHE A 299 -39.36 -0.81 3.90
CA PHE A 299 -39.57 0.56 3.47
C PHE A 299 -39.93 0.58 1.99
N TYR A 300 -41.19 0.76 1.69
CA TYR A 300 -41.74 0.73 0.32
C TYR A 300 -41.93 2.13 -0.25
N ALA A 301 -41.84 2.25 -1.57
CA ALA A 301 -42.04 3.51 -2.28
C ALA A 301 -43.51 3.92 -2.42
N ASN A 302 -44.40 2.96 -2.71
CA ASN A 302 -45.83 3.23 -3.01
C ASN A 302 -46.77 2.24 -2.33
N LYS A 303 -46.33 1.66 -1.24
CA LYS A 303 -47.07 0.63 -0.51
C LYS A 303 -46.92 0.87 0.98
N GLU A 304 -47.79 0.24 1.76
CA GLU A 304 -47.68 0.27 3.22
C GLU A 304 -46.32 -0.33 3.67
N SER A 305 -45.55 0.51 4.33
CA SER A 305 -44.28 0.12 4.95
C SER A 305 -44.53 -0.48 6.33
N ASN A 306 -43.76 -1.47 6.71
CA ASN A 306 -43.93 -2.20 7.96
C ASN A 306 -42.69 -2.09 8.83
N PHE A 307 -42.85 -1.58 10.04
CA PHE A 307 -41.85 -1.65 11.09
C PHE A 307 -42.33 -2.63 12.16
N THR A 308 -41.58 -3.74 12.31
CA THR A 308 -42.00 -4.85 13.18
C THR A 308 -40.91 -5.22 14.16
N CYS A 309 -41.31 -5.74 15.30
CA CYS A 309 -40.46 -6.40 16.26
C CYS A 309 -41.13 -7.66 16.78
N GLY A 310 -40.39 -8.76 16.81
CA GLY A 310 -40.91 -10.02 17.33
C GLY A 310 -39.86 -11.11 17.30
N GLY A 311 -40.19 -12.28 17.87
CA GLY A 311 -39.28 -13.43 17.92
C GLY A 311 -39.98 -14.63 18.59
N SER A 312 -39.19 -15.71 18.78
CA SER A 312 -39.69 -16.93 19.43
C SER A 312 -40.14 -16.62 20.87
N GLY A 313 -41.43 -16.79 21.12
CA GLY A 313 -42.05 -16.53 22.45
C GLY A 313 -42.51 -15.09 22.69
N LEU A 314 -42.36 -14.17 21.74
CA LEU A 314 -42.84 -12.81 21.81
C LEU A 314 -43.99 -12.61 20.84
N ASN A 315 -45.02 -11.81 21.26
CA ASN A 315 -46.02 -11.35 20.33
C ASN A 315 -45.41 -10.34 19.36
N TRP A 316 -45.64 -10.57 18.07
CA TRP A 316 -45.21 -9.63 17.04
C TRP A 316 -45.96 -8.29 17.21
N THR A 317 -45.17 -7.23 17.28
CA THR A 317 -45.68 -5.86 17.27
C THR A 317 -45.37 -5.23 15.93
N GLN A 318 -46.37 -4.60 15.35
CA GLN A 318 -46.22 -3.97 14.03
C GLN A 318 -46.75 -2.54 14.07
N LYS A 319 -46.03 -1.65 13.43
CA LYS A 319 -46.53 -0.31 13.04
C LYS A 319 -46.40 -0.19 11.54
N THR A 320 -47.41 0.38 10.94
CA THR A 320 -47.45 0.60 9.50
C THR A 320 -47.56 2.09 9.18
N PHE A 321 -46.99 2.48 8.09
CA PHE A 321 -47.06 3.83 7.54
C PHE A 321 -46.94 3.76 6.02
N THR A 322 -47.48 4.75 5.32
CA THR A 322 -47.44 4.79 3.85
C THR A 322 -46.82 6.09 3.39
N TRP A 323 -45.87 5.96 2.51
CA TRP A 323 -45.22 7.07 1.82
C TRP A 323 -45.34 6.91 0.31
N THR A 324 -45.47 8.02 -0.40
CA THR A 324 -45.39 8.02 -1.87
C THR A 324 -43.93 7.85 -2.32
N SER A 325 -43.75 7.47 -3.58
CA SER A 325 -42.39 7.41 -4.15
C SER A 325 -41.67 8.78 -4.11
N GLU A 326 -42.38 9.87 -4.25
CA GLU A 326 -41.83 11.21 -4.10
C GLU A 326 -41.28 11.46 -2.70
N GLN A 327 -42.04 11.05 -1.67
CA GLN A 327 -41.59 11.16 -0.28
C GLN A 327 -40.43 10.22 0.04
N THR A 328 -40.48 8.99 -0.46
CA THR A 328 -39.41 7.99 -0.22
C THR A 328 -38.11 8.38 -0.87
N ASN A 329 -38.16 8.84 -2.10
CA ASN A 329 -36.93 9.13 -2.90
C ASN A 329 -36.20 10.43 -2.48
N VAL A 330 -36.79 11.24 -1.59
CA VAL A 330 -36.14 12.42 -1.00
C VAL A 330 -35.56 12.17 0.38
N VAL A 331 -35.78 10.97 0.98
CA VAL A 331 -35.23 10.62 2.29
C VAL A 331 -33.73 10.67 2.27
N LYS A 332 -33.15 11.33 3.26
CA LYS A 332 -31.72 11.46 3.45
C LYS A 332 -31.18 10.68 4.64
N LYS A 333 -32.04 10.42 5.65
CA LYS A 333 -31.61 9.74 6.87
C LYS A 333 -32.68 8.82 7.42
N ILE A 334 -32.31 7.58 7.74
CA ILE A 334 -33.14 6.64 8.47
C ILE A 334 -32.43 6.26 9.75
N GLU A 335 -33.07 6.42 10.88
CA GLU A 335 -32.50 6.16 12.19
C GLU A 335 -33.36 5.19 13.00
N PHE A 336 -32.68 4.25 13.66
CA PHE A 336 -33.26 3.36 14.64
C PHE A 336 -32.72 3.74 16.01
N LEU A 337 -33.63 4.14 16.92
CA LEU A 337 -33.25 4.46 18.30
C LEU A 337 -33.80 3.36 19.22
N VAL A 338 -32.90 2.71 19.94
CA VAL A 338 -33.24 1.65 20.92
C VAL A 338 -32.83 2.12 22.30
N VAL A 339 -33.78 2.33 23.16
CA VAL A 339 -33.57 2.83 24.52
C VAL A 339 -34.37 2.01 25.54
N ASN A 340 -34.04 2.12 26.81
CA ASN A 340 -34.88 1.59 27.88
C ASN A 340 -36.23 2.35 27.92
N LYS A 341 -37.29 1.63 28.24
CA LYS A 341 -38.62 2.21 28.42
C LYS A 341 -38.66 3.16 29.62
N GLU A 342 -38.04 2.77 30.71
CA GLU A 342 -37.83 3.51 31.94
C GLU A 342 -36.38 3.33 32.41
N GLU A 343 -35.91 4.25 33.24
CA GLU A 343 -34.49 4.35 33.62
C GLU A 343 -33.91 3.06 34.21
N ASP A 344 -34.70 2.25 34.91
CA ASP A 344 -34.30 0.98 35.53
C ASP A 344 -35.00 -0.25 34.91
N SER A 345 -35.55 -0.11 33.72
CA SER A 345 -36.32 -1.17 33.07
C SER A 345 -35.48 -1.97 32.07
N ASN A 346 -35.60 -3.30 32.11
CA ASN A 346 -35.07 -4.16 31.05
C ASN A 346 -35.97 -4.16 29.81
N ALA A 347 -37.05 -3.41 29.80
CA ALA A 347 -37.93 -3.27 28.65
C ALA A 347 -37.38 -2.20 27.71
N LEU A 348 -37.40 -2.50 26.41
CA LEU A 348 -36.91 -1.60 25.35
C LEU A 348 -38.06 -0.90 24.64
N VAL A 349 -37.78 0.31 24.20
CA VAL A 349 -38.57 1.06 23.23
C VAL A 349 -37.71 1.23 21.97
N LEU A 350 -38.31 0.90 20.83
CA LEU A 350 -37.71 1.10 19.52
C LEU A 350 -38.42 2.23 18.80
N LYS A 351 -37.67 3.18 18.32
CA LYS A 351 -38.18 4.30 17.53
C LYS A 351 -37.59 4.27 16.14
N LEU A 352 -38.41 4.46 15.14
CA LEU A 352 -38.02 4.72 13.76
C LEU A 352 -38.14 6.22 13.52
N ILE A 353 -37.02 6.82 13.14
CA ILE A 353 -36.92 8.24 12.86
C ILE A 353 -36.46 8.39 11.41
N ILE A 354 -37.16 9.19 10.62
CA ILE A 354 -36.84 9.45 9.22
C ILE A 354 -36.71 10.96 9.04
N ASP A 355 -35.55 11.42 8.57
CA ASP A 355 -35.19 12.83 8.42
C ASP A 355 -35.54 13.68 9.69
N GLY A 356 -35.24 13.10 10.87
CA GLY A 356 -35.48 13.73 12.16
C GLY A 356 -36.92 13.66 12.69
N VAL A 357 -37.82 13.05 11.95
CA VAL A 357 -39.22 12.88 12.37
C VAL A 357 -39.47 11.47 12.91
N GLU A 358 -39.99 11.33 14.13
CA GLU A 358 -40.38 10.05 14.70
C GLU A 358 -41.62 9.53 13.94
N VAL A 359 -41.41 8.46 13.15
CA VAL A 359 -42.46 7.89 12.27
C VAL A 359 -43.19 6.74 12.94
N ALA A 360 -42.48 5.94 13.73
CA ALA A 360 -43.08 4.81 14.41
C ALA A 360 -42.38 4.52 15.74
N VAL A 361 -43.16 4.05 16.72
CA VAL A 361 -42.69 3.60 18.03
C VAL A 361 -43.20 2.22 18.31
N LEU A 362 -42.31 1.29 18.64
CA LEU A 362 -42.66 -0.04 19.16
C LEU A 362 -42.37 -0.05 20.66
N ASP A 363 -43.44 -0.07 21.46
CA ASP A 363 -43.39 0.02 22.91
C ASP A 363 -44.26 -1.11 23.54
N ASN A 364 -43.79 -2.35 23.44
CA ASN A 364 -44.52 -3.53 23.89
C ASN A 364 -43.72 -4.39 24.87
N ASN A 365 -43.07 -3.77 25.86
CA ASN A 365 -42.30 -4.50 26.89
C ASN A 365 -41.35 -5.55 26.30
N ILE A 366 -40.67 -5.17 25.23
CA ILE A 366 -39.63 -6.00 24.62
C ILE A 366 -38.48 -6.07 25.62
N THR A 367 -38.26 -7.25 26.20
CA THR A 367 -37.16 -7.45 27.15
C THR A 367 -35.81 -7.30 26.43
N ASP A 368 -34.92 -6.51 27.01
CA ASP A 368 -33.55 -6.37 26.49
C ASP A 368 -32.85 -7.74 26.45
N PRO A 369 -32.59 -8.31 25.26
CA PRO A 369 -31.94 -9.61 25.17
C PRO A 369 -30.48 -9.54 25.59
N TYR A 370 -29.91 -8.34 25.80
CA TYR A 370 -28.51 -8.09 26.11
C TYR A 370 -28.29 -7.54 27.53
N ALA A 371 -29.34 -7.51 28.36
CA ALA A 371 -29.23 -6.96 29.73
C ALA A 371 -28.12 -7.65 30.56
N THR A 372 -27.84 -8.91 30.27
CA THR A 372 -26.85 -9.75 31.00
C THR A 372 -25.62 -10.12 30.20
N GLU A 373 -25.56 -9.81 28.90
CA GLU A 373 -24.49 -10.21 28.00
C GLU A 373 -23.67 -9.00 27.52
N PRO A 374 -22.39 -9.16 27.21
CA PRO A 374 -21.53 -8.06 26.73
C PRO A 374 -21.94 -7.48 25.35
N GLY A 375 -23.05 -7.90 24.79
CA GLY A 375 -23.58 -7.55 23.48
C GLY A 375 -23.38 -8.69 22.48
N ALA A 376 -24.28 -8.82 21.53
CA ALA A 376 -24.16 -9.74 20.43
C ALA A 376 -23.93 -8.97 19.13
N PRO A 377 -23.21 -9.54 18.14
CA PRO A 377 -23.14 -8.93 16.83
C PRO A 377 -24.56 -8.85 16.26
N VAL A 378 -24.92 -7.67 15.79
CA VAL A 378 -26.20 -7.44 15.12
C VAL A 378 -25.92 -7.29 13.65
N TYR A 379 -26.59 -8.12 12.86
CA TYR A 379 -26.49 -8.07 11.42
C TYR A 379 -27.57 -7.14 10.88
N PHE A 380 -27.14 -6.07 10.21
CA PHE A 380 -28.03 -5.24 9.43
C PHE A 380 -27.97 -5.72 7.99
N ARG A 381 -29.14 -6.06 7.48
CA ARG A 381 -29.29 -6.40 6.09
C ARG A 381 -30.20 -5.35 5.46
N MET A 382 -29.65 -4.67 4.49
CA MET A 382 -30.34 -3.71 3.68
C MET A 382 -30.22 -4.19 2.24
N HIS A 383 -31.32 -4.59 1.63
CA HIS A 383 -31.28 -5.00 0.23
C HIS A 383 -32.54 -4.57 -0.53
N THR A 384 -32.40 -4.44 -1.83
CA THR A 384 -33.51 -4.34 -2.77
C THR A 384 -33.69 -5.68 -3.46
N THR A 385 -34.90 -6.03 -3.82
CA THR A 385 -35.22 -7.28 -4.53
C THR A 385 -35.15 -7.12 -6.05
N ASN A 386 -35.08 -5.89 -6.53
CA ASN A 386 -35.08 -5.56 -7.94
C ASN A 386 -33.87 -4.67 -8.30
N LYS A 387 -33.08 -5.08 -9.29
CA LYS A 387 -31.92 -4.31 -9.76
C LYS A 387 -32.25 -2.95 -10.41
N ALA A 388 -33.53 -2.70 -10.76
CA ALA A 388 -33.96 -1.40 -11.26
C ALA A 388 -33.99 -0.33 -10.18
N SER A 389 -34.14 -0.74 -8.91
CA SER A 389 -34.05 0.13 -7.75
C SER A 389 -32.63 0.16 -7.22
N ASN A 390 -32.23 1.31 -6.71
CA ASN A 390 -30.93 1.49 -6.08
C ASN A 390 -31.02 2.51 -4.96
N PHE A 391 -30.01 2.50 -4.12
CA PHE A 391 -29.78 3.54 -3.12
C PHE A 391 -28.28 3.75 -2.92
N THR A 392 -27.90 4.99 -2.67
CA THR A 392 -26.52 5.37 -2.41
C THR A 392 -26.36 5.73 -0.95
N VAL A 393 -25.58 4.94 -0.22
CA VAL A 393 -25.23 5.14 1.19
C VAL A 393 -23.99 5.99 1.29
N LYS A 394 -24.05 7.04 2.10
CA LYS A 394 -22.91 7.92 2.45
C LYS A 394 -22.17 7.38 3.65
N SER A 395 -22.91 7.08 4.72
CA SER A 395 -22.35 6.55 5.95
C SER A 395 -23.38 5.78 6.75
N ILE A 396 -22.89 4.91 7.64
CA ILE A 396 -23.70 4.28 8.68
C ILE A 396 -23.01 4.58 10.01
N THR A 397 -23.71 5.16 10.94
CA THR A 397 -23.19 5.53 12.26
C THR A 397 -23.94 4.82 13.37
N TRP A 398 -23.22 4.45 14.41
CA TRP A 398 -23.81 3.92 15.63
C TRP A 398 -23.26 4.69 16.83
N GLU A 399 -24.18 5.19 17.65
CA GLU A 399 -23.89 5.89 18.89
C GLU A 399 -24.55 5.16 20.04
N PRO A 400 -23.80 4.69 21.05
CA PRO A 400 -24.39 4.12 22.25
C PRO A 400 -25.20 5.18 22.98
N VAL A 401 -26.34 4.79 23.53
CA VAL A 401 -27.11 5.61 24.47
C VAL A 401 -26.89 5.04 25.86
N GLU A 402 -26.47 5.90 26.78
CA GLU A 402 -26.26 5.56 28.19
C GLU A 402 -27.56 5.16 28.91
#